data_cc4406fb8651eddd7e7be2258af693c6
#
_entry.id   cc4406fb8651eddd7e7be2258af693c6
#
_cell.length_a   1.000
_cell.length_b   1.000
_cell.length_c   1.000
_cell.angle_alpha   90.00
_cell.angle_beta   90.00
_cell.angle_gamma   90.00
#
_symmetry.space_group_name_H-M   'P 1'
#
loop_
_entity.id
_entity.type
_entity.pdbx_description
1 polymer ?
#
loop_
_entity_poly.entity_id
_entity_poly.type
_entity_poly.pdbx_seq_one_letter_code
_entity_poly.pdbx_strand_id
1 'polypeptide(L)'
;MKRTLFLLLTSLLLVAETGAGAATVSLHPNGNLVVLEGRIDVGDFDKVEKLSREATPTGIYLASPGGNLVEAIRIGALVRRLAWETRSAEGPDVAPAIRAGVATSYGVRHQRNNVCASACFFIFVAGIYRDGHALGIHQPFMSAEELARIPAEEATRRTNGVKALVERFFRKMGVPLHYVDEMYAVPKDQLRWLTEDEILADFHGFVPSVREWVRTQCGEDAETVRCKESVMMGIRIRAMQEAAR
;
A
#
# COMPACT_ATOMS: atom_id res chain seq x y z
N MET A 1 -24.60 62.37 29.83
CA MET A 1 -23.35 61.68 29.48
C MET A 1 -23.59 60.18 29.57
N LYS A 2 -23.90 59.49 28.43
CA LYS A 2 -24.15 58.04 28.33
C LYS A 2 -22.90 57.39 27.79
N ARG A 3 -22.21 56.53 28.59
CA ARG A 3 -21.09 55.72 28.19
C ARG A 3 -21.61 54.42 27.59
N THR A 4 -21.47 54.25 26.30
CA THR A 4 -21.77 53.01 25.60
C THR A 4 -20.57 52.10 25.69
N LEU A 5 -20.73 50.94 26.34
CA LEU A 5 -19.73 49.88 26.48
C LEU A 5 -19.79 48.95 25.23
N PHE A 6 -18.78 49.02 24.39
CA PHE A 6 -18.61 48.12 23.24
C PHE A 6 -17.97 46.81 23.71
N LEU A 7 -18.75 45.74 23.76
CA LEU A 7 -18.25 44.37 23.97
C LEU A 7 -17.74 43.81 22.63
N LEU A 8 -16.44 43.76 22.47
CA LEU A 8 -15.78 43.03 21.40
C LEU A 8 -15.84 41.50 21.72
N LEU A 9 -16.76 40.80 21.04
CA LEU A 9 -16.74 39.33 20.99
C LEU A 9 -15.61 38.92 20.03
N THR A 10 -14.48 38.53 20.57
CA THR A 10 -13.44 37.78 19.82
C THR A 10 -13.89 36.35 19.64
N SER A 11 -14.42 36.05 18.45
CA SER A 11 -14.69 34.67 18.02
C SER A 11 -13.37 33.93 17.85
N LEU A 12 -13.03 33.10 18.79
CA LEU A 12 -11.91 32.15 18.69
C LEU A 12 -12.32 31.07 17.70
N LEU A 13 -11.93 31.22 16.43
CA LEU A 13 -12.01 30.16 15.44
C LEU A 13 -11.06 29.03 15.88
N LEU A 14 -11.59 27.99 16.53
CA LEU A 14 -10.91 26.71 16.63
C LEU A 14 -10.73 26.15 15.22
N VAL A 15 -9.56 26.34 14.64
CA VAL A 15 -9.11 25.57 13.51
C VAL A 15 -8.90 24.15 14.03
N ALA A 16 -9.88 23.29 13.84
CA ALA A 16 -9.69 21.85 14.03
C ALA A 16 -8.59 21.43 13.07
N GLU A 17 -7.38 21.19 13.59
CA GLU A 17 -6.38 20.43 12.86
C GLU A 17 -7.00 19.06 12.60
N THR A 18 -7.44 18.84 11.35
CA THR A 18 -7.81 17.51 10.88
C THR A 18 -6.53 16.70 10.86
N GLY A 19 -6.19 16.11 12.01
CA GLY A 19 -5.18 15.07 12.10
C GLY A 19 -5.50 14.06 10.99
N ALA A 20 -4.48 13.62 10.26
CA ALA A 20 -4.65 12.58 9.25
C ALA A 20 -5.23 11.34 9.94
N GLY A 21 -6.55 11.17 9.86
CA GLY A 21 -7.26 10.04 10.47
C GLY A 21 -6.82 8.73 9.84
N ALA A 22 -7.13 7.63 10.52
CA ALA A 22 -6.94 6.26 10.00
C ALA A 22 -7.55 6.12 8.60
N ALA A 23 -7.05 5.15 7.82
CA ALA A 23 -7.55 4.92 6.47
C ALA A 23 -9.06 4.66 6.43
N THR A 24 -9.69 5.18 5.41
CA THR A 24 -11.05 4.76 5.02
C THR A 24 -10.93 3.43 4.28
N VAL A 25 -11.64 2.42 4.78
CA VAL A 25 -11.73 1.10 4.13
C VAL A 25 -13.18 0.85 3.78
N SER A 26 -13.47 0.70 2.49
CA SER A 26 -14.83 0.54 1.97
C SER A 26 -14.87 -0.44 0.79
N LEU A 27 -16.05 -0.82 0.34
CA LEU A 27 -16.22 -1.51 -0.93
C LEU A 27 -16.38 -0.50 -2.06
N HIS A 28 -15.74 -0.80 -3.19
CA HIS A 28 -16.02 -0.10 -4.43
C HIS A 28 -17.52 -0.27 -4.80
N PRO A 29 -18.19 0.72 -5.44
CA PRO A 29 -19.61 0.65 -5.76
C PRO A 29 -20.07 -0.59 -6.54
N ASN A 30 -19.19 -1.18 -7.36
CA ASN A 30 -19.48 -2.44 -8.07
C ASN A 30 -19.25 -3.70 -7.21
N GLY A 31 -18.82 -3.57 -5.94
CA GLY A 31 -18.68 -4.65 -4.97
C GLY A 31 -17.46 -5.57 -5.16
N ASN A 32 -16.68 -5.42 -6.21
CA ASN A 32 -15.61 -6.37 -6.55
C ASN A 32 -14.21 -6.01 -5.98
N LEU A 33 -14.03 -4.80 -5.47
CA LEU A 33 -12.76 -4.34 -4.88
C LEU A 33 -13.00 -3.76 -3.48
N VAL A 34 -12.08 -4.03 -2.57
CA VAL A 34 -11.89 -3.22 -1.37
C VAL A 34 -11.14 -1.95 -1.78
N VAL A 35 -11.54 -0.80 -1.26
CA VAL A 35 -10.86 0.49 -1.44
C VAL A 35 -10.24 0.88 -0.11
N LEU A 36 -8.93 1.12 -0.10
CA LEU A 36 -8.19 1.62 1.06
C LEU A 36 -7.60 2.98 0.71
N GLU A 37 -8.10 4.02 1.37
CA GLU A 37 -7.67 5.41 1.16
C GLU A 37 -7.19 6.05 2.44
N GLY A 38 -6.08 6.79 2.35
CA GLY A 38 -5.50 7.52 3.47
C GLY A 38 -4.42 6.75 4.22
N ARG A 39 -4.05 7.23 5.41
CA ARG A 39 -2.95 6.67 6.20
C ARG A 39 -3.35 5.33 6.82
N ILE A 40 -2.54 4.31 6.58
CA ILE A 40 -2.71 2.98 7.20
C ILE A 40 -2.42 3.09 8.70
N ASP A 41 -3.36 2.61 9.53
CA ASP A 41 -3.26 2.65 10.98
C ASP A 41 -3.72 1.34 11.62
N VAL A 42 -3.49 1.21 12.92
CA VAL A 42 -3.93 0.05 13.71
C VAL A 42 -5.44 -0.16 13.57
N GLY A 43 -5.84 -1.39 13.27
CA GLY A 43 -7.24 -1.78 13.08
C GLY A 43 -7.71 -1.76 11.62
N ASP A 44 -6.91 -1.27 10.66
CA ASP A 44 -7.29 -1.30 9.25
C ASP A 44 -7.30 -2.73 8.69
N PHE A 45 -6.43 -3.61 9.20
CA PHE A 45 -6.49 -5.03 8.87
C PHE A 45 -7.87 -5.64 9.18
N ASP A 46 -8.42 -5.36 10.36
CA ASP A 46 -9.69 -5.93 10.79
C ASP A 46 -10.85 -5.46 9.90
N LYS A 47 -10.79 -4.20 9.42
CA LYS A 47 -11.76 -3.65 8.45
C LYS A 47 -11.68 -4.37 7.10
N VAL A 48 -10.45 -4.57 6.56
CA VAL A 48 -10.23 -5.28 5.29
C VAL A 48 -10.67 -6.74 5.42
N GLU A 49 -10.30 -7.40 6.51
CA GLU A 49 -10.67 -8.79 6.78
C GLU A 49 -12.20 -8.97 6.88
N LYS A 50 -12.89 -8.06 7.56
CA LYS A 50 -14.34 -8.05 7.64
C LYS A 50 -14.98 -7.97 6.25
N LEU A 51 -14.59 -7.00 5.43
CA LEU A 51 -15.10 -6.83 4.07
C LEU A 51 -14.78 -8.04 3.19
N SER A 52 -13.63 -8.68 3.38
CA SER A 52 -13.27 -9.89 2.63
C SER A 52 -14.22 -11.07 2.87
N ARG A 53 -14.82 -11.15 4.06
CA ARG A 53 -15.79 -12.20 4.42
C ARG A 53 -17.20 -11.86 4.00
N GLU A 54 -17.58 -10.58 4.07
CA GLU A 54 -18.96 -10.13 3.83
C GLU A 54 -19.31 -9.99 2.35
N ALA A 55 -18.34 -9.61 1.51
CA ALA A 55 -18.60 -9.23 0.12
C ALA A 55 -17.82 -10.03 -0.94
N THR A 56 -16.93 -10.93 -0.54
CA THR A 56 -16.11 -11.75 -1.45
C THR A 56 -15.42 -10.96 -2.57
N PRO A 57 -14.75 -9.83 -2.27
CA PRO A 57 -14.08 -9.02 -3.28
C PRO A 57 -12.94 -9.80 -3.94
N THR A 58 -12.55 -9.38 -5.13
CA THR A 58 -11.50 -10.03 -5.92
C THR A 58 -10.17 -9.30 -5.88
N GLY A 59 -10.13 -8.16 -5.21
CA GLY A 59 -8.92 -7.34 -5.13
C GLY A 59 -9.06 -6.16 -4.19
N ILE A 60 -8.00 -5.35 -4.18
CA ILE A 60 -7.92 -4.12 -3.40
C ILE A 60 -7.35 -2.98 -4.23
N TYR A 61 -8.01 -1.83 -4.18
CA TYR A 61 -7.53 -0.56 -4.71
C TYR A 61 -6.88 0.24 -3.58
N LEU A 62 -5.71 0.80 -3.85
CA LEU A 62 -4.83 1.42 -2.87
C LEU A 62 -4.54 2.88 -3.24
N ALA A 63 -4.93 3.80 -2.37
CA ALA A 63 -4.67 5.23 -2.47
C ALA A 63 -4.14 5.75 -1.12
N SER A 64 -2.88 5.42 -0.77
CA SER A 64 -2.35 5.62 0.56
C SER A 64 -0.90 6.12 0.55
N PRO A 65 -0.55 7.11 1.38
CA PRO A 65 0.83 7.54 1.59
C PRO A 65 1.64 6.55 2.46
N GLY A 66 1.03 5.45 2.89
CA GLY A 66 1.63 4.51 3.84
C GLY A 66 1.12 4.69 5.26
N GLY A 67 1.95 4.35 6.25
CA GLY A 67 1.61 4.40 7.67
C GLY A 67 2.17 3.22 8.44
N ASN A 68 1.33 2.49 9.17
CA ASN A 68 1.75 1.37 9.99
C ASN A 68 2.19 0.16 9.14
N LEU A 69 3.48 -0.17 9.21
CA LEU A 69 4.07 -1.27 8.45
C LEU A 69 3.52 -2.65 8.87
N VAL A 70 3.26 -2.84 10.17
CA VAL A 70 2.76 -4.14 10.68
C VAL A 70 1.36 -4.40 10.15
N GLU A 71 0.49 -3.40 10.18
CA GLU A 71 -0.86 -3.50 9.60
C GLU A 71 -0.78 -3.76 8.08
N ALA A 72 0.09 -3.04 7.38
CA ALA A 72 0.28 -3.23 5.95
C ALA A 72 0.75 -4.66 5.60
N ILE A 73 1.68 -5.23 6.36
CA ILE A 73 2.14 -6.61 6.18
C ILE A 73 1.01 -7.62 6.47
N ARG A 74 0.19 -7.38 7.50
CA ARG A 74 -0.98 -8.22 7.81
C ARG A 74 -2.00 -8.19 6.66
N ILE A 75 -2.33 -6.99 6.17
CA ILE A 75 -3.23 -6.81 5.01
C ILE A 75 -2.63 -7.48 3.77
N GLY A 76 -1.34 -7.27 3.50
CA GLY A 76 -0.64 -7.92 2.39
C GLY A 76 -0.67 -9.45 2.48
N ALA A 77 -0.47 -10.01 3.68
CA ALA A 77 -0.58 -11.46 3.88
C ALA A 77 -1.99 -11.99 3.58
N LEU A 78 -3.04 -11.22 3.94
CA LEU A 78 -4.43 -11.55 3.61
C LEU A 78 -4.68 -11.47 2.09
N VAL A 79 -4.25 -10.38 1.44
CA VAL A 79 -4.32 -10.18 -0.02
C VAL A 79 -3.71 -11.38 -0.77
N ARG A 80 -2.50 -11.81 -0.37
CA ARG A 80 -1.83 -12.95 -0.97
C ARG A 80 -2.57 -14.26 -0.72
N ARG A 81 -3.05 -14.50 0.50
CA ARG A 81 -3.81 -15.70 0.88
C ARG A 81 -5.11 -15.83 0.08
N LEU A 82 -5.80 -14.71 -0.15
CA LEU A 82 -7.06 -14.67 -0.91
C LEU A 82 -6.84 -14.60 -2.43
N ALA A 83 -5.60 -14.61 -2.88
CA ALA A 83 -5.24 -14.48 -4.29
C ALA A 83 -5.88 -13.26 -4.97
N TRP A 84 -5.85 -12.13 -4.28
CA TRP A 84 -6.42 -10.89 -4.78
C TRP A 84 -5.50 -10.21 -5.79
N GLU A 85 -6.11 -9.43 -6.67
CA GLU A 85 -5.39 -8.41 -7.43
C GLU A 85 -5.17 -7.17 -6.58
N THR A 86 -4.13 -6.42 -6.92
CA THR A 86 -3.86 -5.11 -6.32
C THR A 86 -3.76 -4.04 -7.40
N ARG A 87 -4.41 -2.92 -7.17
CA ARG A 87 -4.34 -1.74 -8.02
C ARG A 87 -3.89 -0.55 -7.20
N SER A 88 -2.95 0.23 -7.70
CA SER A 88 -2.59 1.50 -7.09
C SER A 88 -3.24 2.68 -7.80
N ALA A 89 -3.40 3.78 -7.07
CA ALA A 89 -3.86 5.04 -7.66
C ALA A 89 -2.92 5.53 -8.75
N GLU A 90 -3.47 6.17 -9.78
CA GLU A 90 -2.74 6.56 -10.99
C GLU A 90 -1.82 7.78 -10.78
N GLY A 91 -2.05 8.58 -9.77
CA GLY A 91 -1.21 9.71 -9.38
C GLY A 91 -0.83 10.66 -10.52
N PRO A 92 -1.79 11.31 -11.21
CA PRO A 92 -1.51 12.06 -12.43
C PRO A 92 -0.47 13.16 -12.24
N ASP A 93 -0.41 13.76 -11.06
CA ASP A 93 0.53 14.84 -10.75
C ASP A 93 1.93 14.33 -10.33
N VAL A 94 2.06 13.04 -10.08
CA VAL A 94 3.34 12.40 -9.72
C VAL A 94 4.03 11.81 -10.95
N ALA A 95 3.32 11.63 -12.05
CA ALA A 95 3.83 11.04 -13.28
C ALA A 95 5.14 11.67 -13.81
N PRO A 96 5.36 13.00 -13.77
CA PRO A 96 6.63 13.59 -14.17
C PRO A 96 7.79 13.20 -13.25
N ALA A 97 7.57 13.13 -11.94
CA ALA A 97 8.57 12.75 -10.95
C ALA A 97 8.90 11.24 -11.06
N ILE A 98 7.89 10.40 -11.32
CA ILE A 98 8.06 8.97 -11.54
C ILE A 98 8.95 8.71 -12.77
N ARG A 99 8.67 9.38 -13.90
CA ARG A 99 9.46 9.23 -15.14
C ARG A 99 10.92 9.65 -14.97
N ALA A 100 11.18 10.62 -14.10
CA ALA A 100 12.53 11.08 -13.82
C ALA A 100 13.28 10.22 -12.79
N GLY A 101 12.61 9.28 -12.10
CA GLY A 101 13.19 8.48 -11.02
C GLY A 101 13.66 9.32 -9.83
N VAL A 102 13.12 10.52 -9.66
CA VAL A 102 13.56 11.46 -8.64
C VAL A 102 12.93 11.12 -7.30
N ALA A 103 13.76 10.96 -6.26
CA ALA A 103 13.29 10.93 -4.89
C ALA A 103 12.73 12.31 -4.52
N THR A 104 11.44 12.36 -4.16
CA THR A 104 10.81 13.60 -3.71
C THR A 104 10.70 13.61 -2.20
N SER A 105 10.97 14.77 -1.59
CA SER A 105 10.70 14.95 -0.17
C SER A 105 9.19 14.91 0.11
N TYR A 106 8.82 14.63 1.36
CA TYR A 106 7.43 14.62 1.87
C TYR A 106 6.60 15.88 1.58
N GLY A 107 7.18 16.89 0.93
CA GLY A 107 6.52 18.15 0.56
C GLY A 107 5.34 18.04 -0.40
N VAL A 108 5.14 16.89 -1.07
CA VAL A 108 3.96 16.63 -1.93
C VAL A 108 2.74 16.29 -1.07
N ARG A 109 2.41 17.16 -0.12
CA ARG A 109 1.31 16.95 0.84
C ARG A 109 -0.09 16.97 0.23
N HIS A 110 -0.26 17.57 -0.95
CA HIS A 110 -1.59 17.77 -1.55
C HIS A 110 -2.14 16.57 -2.33
N GLN A 111 -1.36 15.50 -2.48
CA GLN A 111 -1.74 14.33 -3.29
C GLN A 111 -1.65 13.01 -2.52
N ARG A 112 -1.78 13.07 -1.21
CA ARG A 112 -1.61 11.91 -0.33
C ARG A 112 -2.51 10.72 -0.67
N ASN A 113 -3.63 10.96 -1.34
CA ASN A 113 -4.64 9.96 -1.63
C ASN A 113 -4.54 9.38 -3.05
N ASN A 114 -3.60 9.85 -3.89
CA ASN A 114 -3.47 9.38 -5.27
C ASN A 114 -2.16 8.63 -5.52
N VAL A 115 -1.61 8.00 -4.50
CA VAL A 115 -0.33 7.27 -4.55
C VAL A 115 -0.43 5.99 -3.74
N CYS A 116 0.50 5.06 -3.96
CA CYS A 116 0.75 3.96 -3.02
C CYS A 116 2.21 3.99 -2.61
N ALA A 117 2.49 4.56 -1.44
CA ALA A 117 3.85 4.79 -0.97
C ALA A 117 4.11 4.16 0.41
N SER A 118 5.39 3.93 0.72
CA SER A 118 5.83 3.47 2.04
C SER A 118 5.15 2.14 2.44
N ALA A 119 4.45 2.08 3.58
CA ALA A 119 3.74 0.89 4.04
C ALA A 119 2.69 0.39 3.03
N CYS A 120 2.06 1.28 2.23
CA CYS A 120 1.12 0.88 1.16
C CYS A 120 1.77 -0.06 0.14
N PHE A 121 3.04 0.17 -0.21
CA PHE A 121 3.77 -0.67 -1.16
C PHE A 121 3.80 -2.14 -0.73
N PHE A 122 3.82 -2.44 0.57
CA PHE A 122 3.78 -3.82 1.08
C PHE A 122 2.43 -4.49 0.82
N ILE A 123 1.33 -3.75 0.88
CA ILE A 123 0.02 -4.30 0.49
C ILE A 123 0.00 -4.54 -1.02
N PHE A 124 0.47 -3.56 -1.79
CA PHE A 124 0.46 -3.60 -3.25
C PHE A 124 1.23 -4.81 -3.81
N VAL A 125 2.46 -5.04 -3.34
CA VAL A 125 3.29 -6.16 -3.83
C VAL A 125 2.77 -7.53 -3.44
N ALA A 126 1.76 -7.61 -2.58
CA ALA A 126 1.16 -8.87 -2.17
C ALA A 126 0.14 -9.41 -3.18
N GLY A 127 -0.38 -8.62 -4.10
CA GLY A 127 -1.27 -9.07 -5.15
C GLY A 127 -0.65 -10.17 -6.01
N ILE A 128 -1.47 -11.13 -6.47
CA ILE A 128 -1.04 -12.13 -7.46
C ILE A 128 -1.08 -11.57 -8.88
N TYR A 129 -1.93 -10.59 -9.13
CA TYR A 129 -1.93 -9.70 -10.29
C TYR A 129 -1.81 -8.27 -9.77
N ARG A 130 -0.93 -7.48 -10.38
CA ARG A 130 -0.60 -6.12 -9.97
C ARG A 130 -0.87 -5.16 -11.10
N ASP A 131 -1.48 -4.03 -10.78
CA ASP A 131 -1.69 -2.91 -11.69
C ASP A 131 -1.14 -1.65 -11.01
N GLY A 132 0.16 -1.42 -11.21
CA GLY A 132 0.92 -0.38 -10.52
C GLY A 132 1.07 0.88 -11.34
N HIS A 133 0.97 2.01 -10.66
CA HIS A 133 1.18 3.34 -11.24
C HIS A 133 2.09 4.19 -10.35
N ALA A 134 1.55 4.93 -9.39
CA ALA A 134 2.30 5.82 -8.52
C ALA A 134 2.84 5.08 -7.28
N LEU A 135 3.95 4.37 -7.44
CA LEU A 135 4.57 3.56 -6.39
C LEU A 135 5.79 4.26 -5.80
N GLY A 136 5.81 4.44 -4.47
CA GLY A 136 6.90 5.08 -3.76
C GLY A 136 7.47 4.23 -2.63
N ILE A 137 8.81 4.18 -2.54
CA ILE A 137 9.53 3.42 -1.53
C ILE A 137 10.47 4.29 -0.71
N HIS A 138 10.67 3.96 0.53
CA HIS A 138 11.71 4.46 1.43
C HIS A 138 11.92 3.49 2.59
N GLN A 139 13.03 3.68 3.34
CA GLN A 139 13.31 2.82 4.49
C GLN A 139 12.18 2.88 5.54
N PRO A 140 11.77 1.74 6.09
CA PRO A 140 10.93 1.72 7.28
C PRO A 140 11.63 2.40 8.46
N PHE A 141 10.90 3.19 9.22
CA PHE A 141 11.43 3.86 10.40
C PHE A 141 10.42 3.86 11.54
N MET A 142 10.92 3.96 12.76
CA MET A 142 10.12 4.26 13.94
C MET A 142 10.00 5.77 14.09
N SER A 143 8.83 6.24 14.48
CA SER A 143 8.63 7.65 14.78
C SER A 143 9.51 8.10 15.98
N ALA A 144 9.76 9.39 16.08
CA ALA A 144 10.49 9.94 17.23
C ALA A 144 9.79 9.61 18.56
N GLU A 145 8.45 9.58 18.54
CA GLU A 145 7.64 9.25 19.71
C GLU A 145 7.79 7.77 20.11
N GLU A 146 7.82 6.84 19.16
CA GLU A 146 8.08 5.42 19.42
C GLU A 146 9.50 5.20 19.96
N LEU A 147 10.50 5.87 19.35
CA LEU A 147 11.89 5.81 19.80
C LEU A 147 12.08 6.34 21.23
N ALA A 148 11.35 7.40 21.61
CA ALA A 148 11.43 7.97 22.96
C ALA A 148 10.87 7.02 24.05
N ARG A 149 10.08 6.02 23.69
CA ARG A 149 9.45 5.08 24.60
C ARG A 149 10.23 3.80 24.84
N ILE A 150 11.32 3.57 24.11
CA ILE A 150 12.10 2.32 24.19
C ILE A 150 13.60 2.62 24.38
N PRO A 151 14.35 1.73 25.06
CA PRO A 151 15.80 1.84 25.16
C PRO A 151 16.49 1.80 23.80
N ALA A 152 17.62 2.49 23.66
CA ALA A 152 18.39 2.56 22.41
C ALA A 152 18.80 1.19 21.85
N GLU A 153 19.14 0.24 22.73
CA GLU A 153 19.48 -1.13 22.36
C GLU A 153 18.27 -1.86 21.73
N GLU A 154 17.08 -1.67 22.30
CA GLU A 154 15.84 -2.23 21.76
C GLU A 154 15.49 -1.58 20.41
N ALA A 155 15.68 -0.28 20.28
CA ALA A 155 15.50 0.43 19.01
C ALA A 155 16.40 -0.16 17.91
N THR A 156 17.67 -0.42 18.21
CA THR A 156 18.62 -1.04 17.30
C THR A 156 18.20 -2.46 16.91
N ARG A 157 17.81 -3.30 17.88
CA ARG A 157 17.31 -4.66 17.61
C ARG A 157 16.09 -4.65 16.71
N ARG A 158 15.12 -3.76 16.96
CA ARG A 158 13.90 -3.63 16.13
C ARG A 158 14.24 -3.19 14.73
N THR A 159 15.11 -2.19 14.56
CA THR A 159 15.54 -1.70 13.24
C THR A 159 16.17 -2.83 12.42
N ASN A 160 17.10 -3.59 13.01
CA ASN A 160 17.73 -4.73 12.33
C ASN A 160 16.73 -5.84 12.01
N GLY A 161 15.79 -6.12 12.92
CA GLY A 161 14.72 -7.08 12.72
C GLY A 161 13.77 -6.70 11.58
N VAL A 162 13.50 -5.41 11.40
CA VAL A 162 12.63 -4.92 10.32
C VAL A 162 13.24 -5.17 8.95
N LYS A 163 14.56 -4.96 8.73
CA LYS A 163 15.18 -5.26 7.43
C LYS A 163 15.02 -6.73 7.06
N ALA A 164 15.31 -7.64 7.97
CA ALA A 164 15.13 -9.08 7.75
C ALA A 164 13.66 -9.46 7.50
N LEU A 165 12.71 -8.78 8.15
CA LEU A 165 11.27 -8.97 7.90
C LEU A 165 10.90 -8.54 6.47
N VAL A 166 11.37 -7.37 6.04
CA VAL A 166 11.14 -6.84 4.68
C VAL A 166 11.71 -7.78 3.63
N GLU A 167 12.94 -8.25 3.80
CA GLU A 167 13.55 -9.21 2.87
C GLU A 167 12.74 -10.50 2.75
N ARG A 168 12.33 -11.09 3.87
CA ARG A 168 11.48 -12.30 3.85
C ARG A 168 10.15 -12.06 3.18
N PHE A 169 9.53 -10.90 3.45
CA PHE A 169 8.26 -10.52 2.85
C PHE A 169 8.41 -10.37 1.34
N PHE A 170 9.43 -9.65 0.86
CA PHE A 170 9.68 -9.46 -0.57
C PHE A 170 9.94 -10.77 -1.30
N ARG A 171 10.78 -11.67 -0.74
CA ARG A 171 10.98 -13.01 -1.30
C ARG A 171 9.65 -13.76 -1.46
N LYS A 172 8.81 -13.75 -0.40
CA LYS A 172 7.49 -14.41 -0.42
C LYS A 172 6.54 -13.79 -1.45
N MET A 173 6.65 -12.49 -1.69
CA MET A 173 5.80 -11.77 -2.64
C MET A 173 6.37 -11.77 -4.07
N GLY A 174 7.56 -12.36 -4.31
CA GLY A 174 8.19 -12.37 -5.62
C GLY A 174 8.64 -10.98 -6.06
N VAL A 175 9.15 -10.18 -5.12
CA VAL A 175 9.76 -8.87 -5.38
C VAL A 175 11.27 -9.04 -5.46
N PRO A 176 11.96 -8.49 -6.48
CA PRO A 176 13.41 -8.50 -6.56
C PRO A 176 14.06 -7.85 -5.34
N LEU A 177 15.11 -8.49 -4.78
CA LEU A 177 15.68 -8.04 -3.50
C LEU A 177 16.48 -6.75 -3.59
N HIS A 178 16.91 -6.33 -4.79
CA HIS A 178 17.58 -5.05 -4.95
C HIS A 178 16.69 -3.87 -4.48
N TYR A 179 15.36 -4.00 -4.56
CA TYR A 179 14.44 -2.99 -4.03
C TYR A 179 14.52 -2.84 -2.50
N VAL A 180 15.01 -3.85 -1.77
CA VAL A 180 15.30 -3.68 -0.33
C VAL A 180 16.46 -2.74 -0.14
N ASP A 181 17.57 -2.95 -0.86
CA ASP A 181 18.75 -2.11 -0.74
C ASP A 181 18.46 -0.67 -1.19
N GLU A 182 17.71 -0.51 -2.28
CA GLU A 182 17.25 0.80 -2.73
C GLU A 182 16.34 1.49 -1.70
N MET A 183 15.38 0.76 -1.12
CA MET A 183 14.51 1.26 -0.06
C MET A 183 15.32 1.78 1.14
N TYR A 184 16.36 1.04 1.55
CA TYR A 184 17.21 1.43 2.69
C TYR A 184 18.23 2.51 2.35
N ALA A 185 18.50 2.77 1.07
CA ALA A 185 19.31 3.91 0.61
C ALA A 185 18.54 5.23 0.63
N VAL A 186 17.19 5.20 0.68
CA VAL A 186 16.35 6.40 0.71
C VAL A 186 16.22 6.90 2.15
N PRO A 187 16.58 8.18 2.45
CA PRO A 187 16.34 8.78 3.76
C PRO A 187 14.88 8.72 4.17
N LYS A 188 14.63 8.61 5.50
CA LYS A 188 13.29 8.43 6.07
C LYS A 188 12.28 9.55 5.75
N ASP A 189 12.79 10.74 5.42
CA ASP A 189 12.02 11.94 5.09
C ASP A 189 11.85 12.15 3.58
N GLN A 190 12.35 11.22 2.78
CA GLN A 190 12.26 11.23 1.32
C GLN A 190 11.51 9.99 0.81
N LEU A 191 11.05 10.06 -0.44
CA LEU A 191 10.48 8.96 -1.19
C LEU A 191 11.22 8.81 -2.51
N ARG A 192 11.57 7.57 -2.85
CA ARG A 192 11.96 7.20 -4.20
C ARG A 192 10.72 6.70 -4.93
N TRP A 193 10.34 7.39 -5.97
CA TRP A 193 9.30 6.93 -6.87
C TRP A 193 9.86 5.95 -7.87
N LEU A 194 9.17 4.84 -8.08
CA LEU A 194 9.55 3.88 -9.12
C LEU A 194 9.25 4.48 -10.49
N THR A 195 10.16 4.22 -11.43
CA THR A 195 9.97 4.64 -12.82
C THR A 195 8.91 3.79 -13.51
N GLU A 196 8.39 4.26 -14.64
CA GLU A 196 7.45 3.51 -15.46
C GLU A 196 8.05 2.18 -15.92
N ASP A 197 9.33 2.17 -16.33
CA ASP A 197 10.03 0.95 -16.75
C ASP A 197 10.15 -0.08 -15.61
N GLU A 198 10.47 0.34 -14.40
CA GLU A 198 10.50 -0.53 -13.22
C GLU A 198 9.13 -1.10 -12.89
N ILE A 199 8.09 -0.26 -12.98
CA ILE A 199 6.72 -0.68 -12.72
C ILE A 199 6.29 -1.71 -13.75
N LEU A 200 6.53 -1.48 -15.02
CA LEU A 200 6.18 -2.41 -16.10
C LEU A 200 6.97 -3.73 -16.00
N ALA A 201 8.25 -3.67 -15.63
CA ALA A 201 9.09 -4.86 -15.50
C ALA A 201 8.70 -5.75 -14.32
N ASP A 202 8.51 -5.16 -13.12
CA ASP A 202 8.45 -5.91 -11.87
C ASP A 202 7.12 -5.81 -11.11
N PHE A 203 6.28 -4.81 -11.44
CA PHE A 203 5.09 -4.47 -10.66
C PHE A 203 3.81 -4.37 -11.50
N HIS A 204 3.84 -4.86 -12.74
CA HIS A 204 2.66 -4.94 -13.59
C HIS A 204 2.42 -6.38 -14.06
N GLY A 205 1.15 -6.82 -14.03
CA GLY A 205 0.75 -8.15 -14.43
C GLY A 205 0.89 -9.21 -13.34
N PHE A 206 0.92 -10.47 -13.73
CA PHE A 206 1.06 -11.58 -12.81
C PHE A 206 2.44 -11.64 -12.15
N VAL A 207 2.48 -12.01 -10.86
CA VAL A 207 3.73 -12.33 -10.18
C VAL A 207 4.45 -13.50 -10.88
N PRO A 208 5.79 -13.59 -10.81
CA PRO A 208 6.56 -14.55 -11.61
C PRO A 208 6.05 -16.00 -11.54
N SER A 209 5.76 -16.51 -10.34
CA SER A 209 5.26 -17.88 -10.15
C SER A 209 3.89 -18.15 -10.77
N VAL A 210 3.01 -17.13 -10.78
CA VAL A 210 1.68 -17.23 -11.41
C VAL A 210 1.79 -17.03 -12.92
N ARG A 211 2.67 -16.16 -13.39
CA ARG A 211 2.93 -15.92 -14.82
C ARG A 211 3.39 -17.19 -15.52
N GLU A 212 4.32 -17.93 -14.92
CA GLU A 212 4.77 -19.22 -15.43
C GLU A 212 3.60 -20.21 -15.58
N TRP A 213 2.79 -20.31 -14.52
CA TRP A 213 1.62 -21.20 -14.55
C TRP A 213 0.58 -20.77 -15.58
N VAL A 214 0.29 -19.46 -15.73
CA VAL A 214 -0.61 -18.93 -16.77
C VAL A 214 -0.11 -19.31 -18.16
N ARG A 215 1.18 -19.16 -18.44
CA ARG A 215 1.75 -19.57 -19.73
C ARG A 215 1.57 -21.07 -20.00
N THR A 216 1.73 -21.91 -18.99
CA THR A 216 1.51 -23.34 -19.10
C THR A 216 0.05 -23.69 -19.40
N GLN A 217 -0.91 -22.97 -18.82
CA GLN A 217 -2.34 -23.24 -19.02
C GLN A 217 -2.90 -22.62 -20.31
N CYS A 218 -2.42 -21.45 -20.70
CA CYS A 218 -2.98 -20.65 -21.78
C CYS A 218 -2.18 -20.75 -23.10
N GLY A 219 -0.93 -21.24 -23.06
CA GLY A 219 -0.08 -21.30 -24.24
C GLY A 219 0.09 -19.93 -24.90
N GLU A 220 -0.12 -19.85 -26.20
CA GLU A 220 -0.06 -18.60 -26.98
C GLU A 220 -1.16 -17.61 -26.60
N ASP A 221 -2.26 -18.10 -26.01
CA ASP A 221 -3.37 -17.27 -25.51
C ASP A 221 -3.11 -16.68 -24.12
N ALA A 222 -1.92 -16.84 -23.57
CA ALA A 222 -1.56 -16.37 -22.20
C ALA A 222 -1.83 -14.88 -21.99
N GLU A 223 -1.80 -14.08 -23.02
CA GLU A 223 -2.08 -12.64 -22.95
C GLU A 223 -3.56 -12.29 -23.20
N THR A 224 -4.42 -13.24 -23.57
CA THR A 224 -5.85 -12.97 -23.77
C THR A 224 -6.56 -12.72 -22.45
N VAL A 225 -7.48 -11.75 -22.44
CA VAL A 225 -8.29 -11.40 -21.25
C VAL A 225 -9.05 -12.62 -20.74
N ARG A 226 -9.65 -13.41 -21.66
CA ARG A 226 -10.44 -14.60 -21.31
C ARG A 226 -9.63 -15.64 -20.53
N CYS A 227 -8.41 -15.93 -20.95
CA CYS A 227 -7.56 -16.90 -20.28
C CYS A 227 -7.10 -16.37 -18.91
N LYS A 228 -6.69 -15.11 -18.83
CA LYS A 228 -6.33 -14.46 -17.56
C LYS A 228 -7.47 -14.51 -16.56
N GLU A 229 -8.69 -14.18 -16.96
CA GLU A 229 -9.88 -14.23 -16.10
C GLU A 229 -10.18 -15.66 -15.61
N SER A 230 -10.13 -16.65 -16.52
CA SER A 230 -10.36 -18.06 -16.16
C SER A 230 -9.32 -18.57 -15.15
N VAL A 231 -8.06 -18.25 -15.39
CA VAL A 231 -6.95 -18.59 -14.49
C VAL A 231 -7.12 -17.93 -13.12
N MET A 232 -7.41 -16.63 -13.09
CA MET A 232 -7.65 -15.90 -11.85
C MET A 232 -8.81 -16.49 -11.05
N MET A 233 -9.90 -16.82 -11.71
CA MET A 233 -11.05 -17.48 -11.07
C MET A 233 -10.64 -18.82 -10.45
N GLY A 234 -9.91 -19.66 -11.18
CA GLY A 234 -9.46 -20.96 -10.67
C GLY A 234 -8.51 -20.85 -9.46
N ILE A 235 -7.63 -19.83 -9.44
CA ILE A 235 -6.74 -19.57 -8.30
C ILE A 235 -7.56 -19.13 -7.08
N ARG A 236 -8.52 -18.20 -7.26
CA ARG A 236 -9.37 -17.69 -6.18
C ARG A 236 -10.24 -18.78 -5.57
N ILE A 237 -10.85 -19.61 -6.36
CA ILE A 237 -11.67 -20.74 -5.86
C ILE A 237 -10.81 -21.65 -4.97
N ARG A 238 -9.62 -21.99 -5.37
CA ARG A 238 -8.68 -22.80 -4.56
C ARG A 238 -8.31 -22.11 -3.27
N ALA A 239 -7.94 -20.82 -3.35
CA ALA A 239 -7.58 -20.03 -2.17
C ALA A 239 -8.72 -19.92 -1.15
N MET A 240 -9.97 -19.76 -1.62
CA MET A 240 -11.16 -19.75 -0.78
C MET A 240 -11.42 -21.12 -0.12
N GLN A 241 -11.24 -22.21 -0.85
CA GLN A 241 -11.38 -23.57 -0.32
C GLN A 241 -10.32 -23.89 0.74
N GLU A 242 -9.09 -23.41 0.56
CA GLU A 242 -8.01 -23.55 1.54
C GLU A 242 -8.24 -22.71 2.80
N ALA A 243 -8.80 -21.52 2.65
CA ALA A 243 -9.11 -20.62 3.77
C ALA A 243 -10.31 -21.11 4.62
N ALA A 244 -11.16 -21.97 4.07
CA ALA A 244 -12.32 -22.55 4.75
C ALA A 244 -12.00 -23.84 5.54
N ARG A 245 -10.80 -24.39 5.42
CA ARG A 245 -10.29 -25.55 6.16
C ARG A 245 -9.56 -25.15 7.43
#